data_f038263fddaf4424cc75a764309b2a6f
#
_entry.id   f038263fddaf4424cc75a764309b2a6f
#
_cell.length_a   1.000
_cell.length_b   1.000
_cell.length_c   1.000
_cell.angle_alpha   90.00
_cell.angle_beta   90.00
_cell.angle_gamma   90.00
#
_symmetry.space_group_name_H-M   'P 1'
#
loop_
_entity.id
_entity.type
_entity.pdbx_description
1 polymer ?
#
loop_
_entity_poly.entity_id
_entity_poly.type
_entity_poly.pdbx_seq_one_letter_code
_entity_poly.pdbx_strand_id
1 'polypeptide(L)'
;MCPVTPRPLLNSSVIAQQVSQYWRVSVVEVTGSTQEDLLQKVSDLTIQDGDVLATEFQRSGRGRLDRTFEADASTALMLSLYISPQVDRSEWSFIPLITGLSAAHAISHINPEIDISLKWPNDLLIGTKKCGGIIAQAVAQGIVVGIGINVEMSKEQLQIGRAHV
;
A
#
# COMPACT_ATOMS: atom_id res chain seq x y z
N MET A 1 -12.60 -3.70 29.39
CA MET A 1 -11.80 -3.14 28.27
C MET A 1 -10.48 -3.91 28.25
N CYS A 2 -10.27 -4.86 27.33
CA CYS A 2 -8.95 -5.49 27.20
C CYS A 2 -7.97 -4.43 26.70
N PRO A 3 -6.78 -4.35 27.32
CA PRO A 3 -5.75 -3.46 26.79
C PRO A 3 -5.38 -3.96 25.39
N VAL A 4 -5.59 -3.14 24.39
CA VAL A 4 -5.07 -3.40 23.04
C VAL A 4 -3.56 -3.31 23.15
N THR A 5 -2.88 -4.45 23.11
CA THR A 5 -1.41 -4.47 23.07
C THR A 5 -1.02 -3.83 21.73
N PRO A 6 -0.24 -2.75 21.71
CA PRO A 6 0.16 -2.15 20.44
C PRO A 6 0.92 -3.19 19.60
N ARG A 7 0.59 -3.29 18.32
CA ARG A 7 1.31 -4.19 17.41
C ARG A 7 2.79 -3.80 17.35
N PRO A 8 3.69 -4.77 17.12
CA PRO A 8 5.09 -4.44 16.90
C PRO A 8 5.25 -3.56 15.64
N LEU A 9 6.23 -2.68 15.65
CA LEU A 9 6.58 -1.85 14.49
C LEU A 9 7.05 -2.74 13.33
N LEU A 10 6.86 -2.25 12.11
CA LEU A 10 7.37 -2.91 10.91
C LEU A 10 8.88 -3.07 11.00
N ASN A 11 9.37 -4.26 10.65
CA ASN A 11 10.80 -4.59 10.65
C ASN A 11 11.22 -5.11 9.28
N SER A 12 12.05 -4.35 8.57
CA SER A 12 12.50 -4.69 7.22
C SER A 12 13.23 -6.03 7.15
N SER A 13 14.04 -6.36 8.16
CA SER A 13 14.79 -7.63 8.18
C SER A 13 13.86 -8.84 8.36
N VAL A 14 12.83 -8.72 9.19
CA VAL A 14 11.82 -9.77 9.38
C VAL A 14 10.99 -9.94 8.09
N ILE A 15 10.56 -8.84 7.49
CA ILE A 15 9.78 -8.87 6.25
C ILE A 15 10.61 -9.49 5.12
N ALA A 16 11.88 -9.07 4.96
CA ALA A 16 12.76 -9.57 3.92
C ALA A 16 12.99 -11.10 3.97
N GLN A 17 12.89 -11.71 5.15
CA GLN A 17 12.99 -13.16 5.30
C GLN A 17 11.74 -13.92 4.83
N GLN A 18 10.62 -13.24 4.67
CA GLN A 18 9.32 -13.85 4.33
C GLN A 18 8.88 -13.56 2.90
N VAL A 19 9.56 -12.67 2.20
CA VAL A 19 9.24 -12.32 0.80
C VAL A 19 10.31 -12.86 -0.14
N SER A 20 9.98 -12.93 -1.43
CA SER A 20 10.95 -13.28 -2.49
C SER A 20 12.15 -12.32 -2.46
N GLN A 21 13.35 -12.83 -2.77
CA GLN A 21 14.57 -12.02 -2.91
C GLN A 21 14.50 -10.95 -4.01
N TYR A 22 13.49 -11.01 -4.87
CA TYR A 22 13.19 -9.95 -5.83
C TYR A 22 12.84 -8.64 -5.12
N TRP A 23 12.17 -8.69 -3.96
CA TRP A 23 11.72 -7.51 -3.24
C TRP A 23 12.77 -6.99 -2.26
N ARG A 24 13.18 -5.73 -2.44
CA ARG A 24 14.07 -5.02 -1.52
C ARG A 24 13.26 -4.11 -0.61
N VAL A 25 12.90 -4.63 0.55
CA VAL A 25 12.01 -3.93 1.49
C VAL A 25 12.80 -3.02 2.40
N SER A 26 12.46 -1.74 2.37
CA SER A 26 12.90 -0.72 3.32
C SER A 26 11.71 -0.27 4.16
N VAL A 27 11.98 0.03 5.43
CA VAL A 27 10.98 0.56 6.36
C VAL A 27 11.52 1.85 6.96
N VAL A 28 10.68 2.89 6.98
CA VAL A 28 10.93 4.14 7.68
C VAL A 28 9.80 4.38 8.67
N GLU A 29 10.11 4.97 9.81
CA GLU A 29 9.09 5.24 10.83
C GLU A 29 8.10 6.30 10.34
N VAL A 30 8.59 7.37 9.75
CA VAL A 30 7.79 8.50 9.27
C VAL A 30 8.33 9.03 7.96
N THR A 31 7.43 9.32 7.02
CA THR A 31 7.78 10.05 5.80
C THR A 31 6.68 11.04 5.40
N GLY A 32 6.91 11.85 4.38
CA GLY A 32 5.88 12.61 3.70
C GLY A 32 4.91 11.68 2.97
N SER A 33 5.43 10.91 2.04
CA SER A 33 4.67 9.93 1.25
C SER A 33 5.63 8.88 0.67
N THR A 34 5.37 7.61 0.90
CA THR A 34 6.17 6.51 0.31
C THR A 34 6.16 6.56 -1.22
N GLN A 35 5.05 7.03 -1.80
CA GLN A 35 4.94 7.21 -3.25
C GLN A 35 5.90 8.28 -3.76
N GLU A 36 5.97 9.44 -3.09
CA GLU A 36 6.86 10.53 -3.47
C GLU A 36 8.32 10.17 -3.26
N ASP A 37 8.64 9.47 -2.18
CA ASP A 37 10.00 9.03 -1.90
C ASP A 37 10.53 8.10 -3.00
N LEU A 38 9.71 7.15 -3.49
CA LEU A 38 10.12 6.29 -4.60
C LEU A 38 10.18 7.07 -5.93
N LEU A 39 9.28 8.03 -6.16
CA LEU A 39 9.35 8.90 -7.34
C LEU A 39 10.62 9.78 -7.31
N GLN A 40 11.04 10.22 -6.13
CA GLN A 40 12.30 10.94 -5.97
C GLN A 40 13.50 10.03 -6.32
N LYS A 41 13.51 8.77 -5.84
CA LYS A 41 14.53 7.80 -6.23
C LYS A 41 14.57 7.54 -7.74
N VAL A 42 13.42 7.56 -8.42
CA VAL A 42 13.37 7.49 -9.90
C VAL A 42 14.08 8.69 -10.51
N SER A 43 13.80 9.89 -10.01
CA SER A 43 14.42 11.13 -10.50
C SER A 43 15.93 11.16 -10.26
N ASP A 44 16.37 10.62 -9.13
CA ASP A 44 17.79 10.55 -8.73
C ASP A 44 18.53 9.36 -9.38
N LEU A 45 17.83 8.56 -10.20
CA LEU A 45 18.36 7.34 -10.85
C LEU A 45 18.91 6.31 -9.86
N THR A 46 18.37 6.27 -8.65
CA THR A 46 18.78 5.34 -7.59
C THR A 46 17.78 4.21 -7.36
N ILE A 47 16.62 4.27 -8.04
CA ILE A 47 15.58 3.25 -7.96
C ILE A 47 16.01 1.94 -8.62
N GLN A 48 15.60 0.83 -8.06
CA GLN A 48 15.82 -0.49 -8.64
C GLN A 48 14.51 -1.27 -8.72
N ASP A 49 14.38 -2.10 -9.77
CA ASP A 49 13.22 -2.98 -9.93
C ASP A 49 13.05 -3.88 -8.70
N GLY A 50 11.84 -3.89 -8.10
CA GLY A 50 11.57 -4.58 -6.84
C GLY A 50 11.83 -3.76 -5.56
N ASP A 51 12.15 -2.46 -5.65
CA ASP A 51 12.23 -1.61 -4.45
C ASP A 51 10.85 -1.44 -3.82
N VAL A 52 10.80 -1.62 -2.50
CA VAL A 52 9.61 -1.41 -1.66
C VAL A 52 9.97 -0.50 -0.50
N LEU A 53 9.16 0.51 -0.28
CA LEU A 53 9.23 1.39 0.88
C LEU A 53 7.93 1.32 1.66
N ALA A 54 8.00 0.90 2.92
CA ALA A 54 6.88 0.91 3.85
C ALA A 54 7.12 1.91 4.98
N THR A 55 6.05 2.39 5.61
CA THR A 55 6.13 3.34 6.72
C THR A 55 5.05 3.09 7.76
N GLU A 56 5.31 3.51 9.00
CA GLU A 56 4.33 3.54 10.08
C GLU A 56 3.42 4.76 10.01
N PHE A 57 3.89 5.86 9.42
CA PHE A 57 3.12 7.09 9.30
C PHE A 57 3.51 7.92 8.07
N GLN A 58 2.50 8.48 7.40
CA GLN A 58 2.66 9.46 6.32
C GLN A 58 2.06 10.81 6.72
N ARG A 59 2.84 11.88 6.59
CA ARG A 59 2.38 13.24 6.87
C ARG A 59 1.51 13.81 5.76
N SER A 60 1.69 13.33 4.53
CA SER A 60 1.00 13.81 3.32
C SER A 60 0.74 12.63 2.36
N GLY A 61 0.12 11.56 2.87
CA GLY A 61 -0.20 10.38 2.08
C GLY A 61 -1.06 10.73 0.87
N ARG A 62 -0.74 10.16 -0.29
CA ARG A 62 -1.43 10.43 -1.54
C ARG A 62 -2.51 9.43 -1.87
N GLY A 63 -3.62 9.94 -2.40
CA GLY A 63 -4.65 9.18 -3.10
C GLY A 63 -4.75 9.59 -4.56
N ARG A 64 -5.76 9.11 -5.27
CA ARG A 64 -6.06 9.54 -6.66
C ARG A 64 -6.75 10.90 -6.68
N LEU A 65 -6.55 11.65 -7.78
CA LEU A 65 -7.24 12.92 -8.04
C LEU A 65 -7.04 13.91 -6.89
N ASP A 66 -5.78 14.09 -6.46
CA ASP A 66 -5.37 15.02 -5.39
C ASP A 66 -6.04 14.77 -4.03
N ARG A 67 -6.64 13.58 -3.83
CA ARG A 67 -7.11 13.17 -2.51
C ARG A 67 -5.94 12.76 -1.63
N THR A 68 -6.10 12.92 -0.33
CA THR A 68 -5.14 12.44 0.67
C THR A 68 -5.50 11.03 1.15
N PHE A 69 -4.49 10.27 1.52
CA PHE A 69 -4.64 9.08 2.35
C PHE A 69 -4.17 9.42 3.76
N GLU A 70 -5.11 9.47 4.69
CA GLU A 70 -4.87 9.83 6.08
C GLU A 70 -5.12 8.61 6.97
N ALA A 71 -4.16 8.33 7.84
CA ALA A 71 -4.25 7.32 8.88
C ALA A 71 -3.34 7.74 10.04
N ASP A 72 -3.74 7.42 11.26
CA ASP A 72 -2.87 7.58 12.41
C ASP A 72 -1.69 6.60 12.35
N ALA A 73 -0.64 6.91 13.07
CA ALA A 73 0.55 6.06 13.12
C ALA A 73 0.17 4.63 13.51
N SER A 74 0.71 3.66 12.78
CA SER A 74 0.55 2.23 13.02
C SER A 74 -0.89 1.68 12.88
N THR A 75 -1.83 2.44 12.31
CA THR A 75 -3.23 1.99 12.13
C THR A 75 -3.55 1.54 10.71
N ALA A 76 -2.62 1.75 9.78
CA ALA A 76 -2.76 1.34 8.39
C ALA A 76 -1.46 0.72 7.86
N LEU A 77 -1.58 -0.15 6.87
CA LEU A 77 -0.47 -0.56 6.04
C LEU A 77 -0.29 0.48 4.94
N MET A 78 0.86 1.12 4.92
CA MET A 78 1.22 2.14 3.93
C MET A 78 2.55 1.77 3.29
N LEU A 79 2.52 1.43 2.01
CA LEU A 79 3.72 1.12 1.26
C LEU A 79 3.61 1.58 -0.19
N SER A 80 4.76 1.75 -0.81
CA SER A 80 4.89 1.88 -2.26
C SER A 80 5.96 0.92 -2.77
N LEU A 81 5.79 0.46 -4.00
CA LEU A 81 6.74 -0.41 -4.68
C LEU A 81 7.04 0.12 -6.08
N TYR A 82 8.22 -0.18 -6.58
CA TYR A 82 8.60 0.09 -7.96
C TYR A 82 8.83 -1.22 -8.70
N ILE A 83 8.25 -1.30 -9.88
CA ILE A 83 8.45 -2.41 -10.81
C ILE A 83 8.75 -1.90 -12.22
N SER A 84 9.57 -2.66 -12.94
CA SER A 84 9.87 -2.46 -14.36
C SER A 84 9.29 -3.61 -15.18
N PRO A 85 7.99 -3.53 -15.55
CA PRO A 85 7.32 -4.65 -16.21
C PRO A 85 7.91 -4.95 -17.58
N GLN A 86 8.09 -6.24 -17.88
CA GLN A 86 8.61 -6.72 -19.17
C GLN A 86 7.47 -7.00 -20.18
N VAL A 87 6.43 -6.15 -20.15
CA VAL A 87 5.28 -6.18 -21.05
C VAL A 87 5.12 -4.81 -21.71
N ASP A 88 4.35 -4.74 -22.79
CA ASP A 88 4.08 -3.50 -23.48
C ASP A 88 3.49 -2.43 -22.55
N ARG A 89 3.91 -1.20 -22.73
CA ARG A 89 3.47 -0.07 -21.89
C ARG A 89 1.94 0.14 -21.92
N SER A 90 1.29 -0.26 -22.99
CA SER A 90 -0.19 -0.25 -23.11
C SER A 90 -0.87 -1.15 -22.09
N GLU A 91 -0.19 -2.21 -21.61
CA GLU A 91 -0.71 -3.16 -20.63
C GLU A 91 -0.52 -2.68 -19.17
N TRP A 92 0.28 -1.64 -18.94
CA TRP A 92 0.56 -1.12 -17.59
C TRP A 92 -0.69 -0.61 -16.86
N SER A 93 -1.74 -0.28 -17.60
CA SER A 93 -3.04 0.09 -17.03
C SER A 93 -3.69 -1.02 -16.19
N PHE A 94 -3.29 -2.28 -16.38
CA PHE A 94 -3.77 -3.42 -15.58
C PHE A 94 -3.03 -3.59 -14.26
N ILE A 95 -1.85 -2.96 -14.08
CA ILE A 95 -1.03 -3.14 -12.87
C ILE A 95 -1.76 -2.75 -11.59
N PRO A 96 -2.48 -1.61 -11.50
CA PRO A 96 -3.27 -1.31 -10.32
C PRO A 96 -4.34 -2.35 -9.99
N LEU A 97 -4.95 -2.96 -11.00
CA LEU A 97 -5.95 -4.01 -10.82
C LEU A 97 -5.32 -5.31 -10.31
N ILE A 98 -4.19 -5.71 -10.91
CA ILE A 98 -3.42 -6.89 -10.48
C ILE A 98 -2.95 -6.68 -9.03
N THR A 99 -2.44 -5.51 -8.71
CA THR A 99 -2.03 -5.15 -7.34
C THR A 99 -3.20 -5.25 -6.35
N GLY A 100 -4.36 -4.72 -6.74
CA GLY A 100 -5.57 -4.81 -5.92
C GLY A 100 -6.04 -6.24 -5.72
N LEU A 101 -6.00 -7.07 -6.76
CA LEU A 101 -6.34 -8.48 -6.69
C LEU A 101 -5.37 -9.24 -5.76
N SER A 102 -4.07 -8.96 -5.88
CA SER A 102 -3.05 -9.55 -5.01
C SER A 102 -3.26 -9.17 -3.55
N ALA A 103 -3.57 -7.89 -3.28
CA ALA A 103 -3.89 -7.42 -1.93
C ALA A 103 -5.16 -8.09 -1.37
N ALA A 104 -6.22 -8.20 -2.18
CA ALA A 104 -7.44 -8.90 -1.77
C ALA A 104 -7.18 -10.37 -1.46
N HIS A 105 -6.43 -11.07 -2.31
CA HIS A 105 -6.02 -12.47 -2.05
C HIS A 105 -5.21 -12.61 -0.76
N ALA A 106 -4.25 -11.70 -0.52
CA ALA A 106 -3.46 -11.73 0.72
C ALA A 106 -4.34 -11.56 1.96
N ILE A 107 -5.29 -10.61 1.93
CA ILE A 107 -6.24 -10.38 3.03
C ILE A 107 -7.10 -11.63 3.25
N SER A 108 -7.72 -12.20 2.20
CA SER A 108 -8.52 -13.41 2.31
C SER A 108 -7.72 -14.62 2.80
N HIS A 109 -6.42 -14.70 2.48
CA HIS A 109 -5.55 -15.77 2.96
C HIS A 109 -5.26 -15.66 4.46
N ILE A 110 -5.07 -14.42 4.95
CA ILE A 110 -4.82 -14.14 6.38
C ILE A 110 -6.08 -14.33 7.20
N ASN A 111 -7.22 -13.86 6.69
CA ASN A 111 -8.51 -14.00 7.37
C ASN A 111 -9.62 -14.31 6.35
N PRO A 112 -9.98 -15.59 6.17
CA PRO A 112 -11.00 -16.02 5.21
C PRO A 112 -12.43 -15.52 5.52
N GLU A 113 -12.69 -15.04 6.73
CA GLU A 113 -13.99 -14.50 7.13
C GLU A 113 -14.24 -13.08 6.59
N ILE A 114 -13.19 -12.41 6.08
CA ILE A 114 -13.32 -11.06 5.52
C ILE A 114 -13.87 -11.16 4.10
N ASP A 115 -15.07 -10.59 3.88
CA ASP A 115 -15.66 -10.41 2.54
C ASP A 115 -14.99 -9.24 1.81
N ILE A 116 -13.77 -9.51 1.32
CA ILE A 116 -12.96 -8.53 0.59
C ILE A 116 -13.29 -8.55 -0.90
N SER A 117 -13.45 -7.40 -1.49
CA SER A 117 -13.73 -7.22 -2.91
C SER A 117 -13.00 -6.03 -3.50
N LEU A 118 -12.91 -6.01 -4.83
CA LEU A 118 -12.34 -4.90 -5.59
C LEU A 118 -13.46 -4.05 -6.19
N LYS A 119 -13.37 -2.76 -5.98
CA LYS A 119 -14.16 -1.78 -6.72
C LYS A 119 -13.26 -1.04 -7.72
N TRP A 120 -13.58 -1.25 -8.98
CA TRP A 120 -12.87 -0.56 -10.05
C TRP A 120 -12.88 0.97 -9.83
N PRO A 121 -11.80 1.68 -10.11
CA PRO A 121 -10.55 1.14 -10.69
C PRO A 121 -9.49 0.75 -9.64
N ASN A 122 -9.65 1.06 -8.35
CA ASN A 122 -8.50 1.03 -7.43
C ASN A 122 -8.85 0.89 -5.95
N ASP A 123 -10.09 0.56 -5.60
CA ASP A 123 -10.52 0.50 -4.21
C ASP A 123 -10.67 -0.94 -3.72
N LEU A 124 -10.20 -1.21 -2.51
CA LEU A 124 -10.47 -2.42 -1.75
C LEU A 124 -11.67 -2.17 -0.83
N LEU A 125 -12.64 -3.08 -0.85
CA LEU A 125 -13.86 -2.99 -0.04
C LEU A 125 -13.99 -4.21 0.88
N ILE A 126 -14.52 -3.97 2.08
CA ILE A 126 -15.12 -4.99 2.94
C ILE A 126 -16.63 -4.76 2.92
N GLY A 127 -17.38 -5.70 2.36
CA GLY A 127 -18.78 -5.48 2.03
C GLY A 127 -18.93 -4.26 1.12
N THR A 128 -19.59 -3.21 1.60
CA THR A 128 -19.80 -1.96 0.84
C THR A 128 -18.84 -0.81 1.22
N LYS A 129 -17.97 -1.03 2.20
CA LYS A 129 -17.11 0.02 2.77
C LYS A 129 -15.69 -0.09 2.29
N LYS A 130 -15.09 1.05 1.94
CA LYS A 130 -13.69 1.11 1.51
C LYS A 130 -12.74 0.87 2.67
N CYS A 131 -11.89 -0.17 2.56
CA CYS A 131 -10.82 -0.46 3.52
C CYS A 131 -9.43 -0.11 2.98
N GLY A 132 -9.25 0.10 1.69
CA GLY A 132 -7.95 0.42 1.11
C GLY A 132 -8.04 0.99 -0.29
N GLY A 133 -6.91 1.38 -0.82
CA GLY A 133 -6.80 1.90 -2.18
C GLY A 133 -5.41 1.73 -2.76
N ILE A 134 -5.37 1.66 -4.07
CA ILE A 134 -4.14 1.55 -4.86
C ILE A 134 -4.00 2.79 -5.74
N ILE A 135 -2.81 3.35 -5.80
CA ILE A 135 -2.45 4.37 -6.79
C ILE A 135 -1.28 3.87 -7.61
N ALA A 136 -1.19 4.28 -8.86
CA ALA A 136 -0.07 3.93 -9.70
C ALA A 136 0.33 5.12 -10.57
N GLN A 137 1.62 5.32 -10.71
CA GLN A 137 2.19 6.36 -11.55
C GLN A 137 3.25 5.75 -12.45
N ALA A 138 2.99 5.79 -13.75
CA ALA A 138 3.97 5.38 -14.75
C ALA A 138 5.09 6.42 -14.84
N VAL A 139 6.31 5.94 -14.90
CA VAL A 139 7.53 6.71 -15.12
C VAL A 139 8.26 6.19 -16.36
N ALA A 140 9.41 6.76 -16.72
CA ALA A 140 10.07 6.41 -17.97
C ALA A 140 10.35 4.92 -18.12
N GLN A 141 10.83 4.25 -17.06
CA GLN A 141 11.31 2.86 -17.10
C GLN A 141 10.49 1.89 -16.26
N GLY A 142 9.36 2.31 -15.70
CA GLY A 142 8.57 1.45 -14.83
C GLY A 142 7.35 2.15 -14.25
N ILE A 143 6.88 1.61 -13.15
CA ILE A 143 5.68 2.08 -12.45
C ILE A 143 5.95 2.11 -10.95
N VAL A 144 5.59 3.21 -10.30
CA VAL A 144 5.52 3.29 -8.84
C VAL A 144 4.08 3.04 -8.44
N VAL A 145 3.87 2.04 -7.59
CA VAL A 145 2.53 1.64 -7.11
C VAL A 145 2.46 1.84 -5.61
N GLY A 146 1.53 2.66 -5.15
CA GLY A 146 1.25 2.88 -3.74
C GLY A 146 0.02 2.09 -3.28
N ILE A 147 0.11 1.52 -2.11
CA ILE A 147 -0.94 0.73 -1.47
C ILE A 147 -1.18 1.29 -0.07
N GLY A 148 -2.43 1.63 0.22
CA GLY A 148 -2.87 2.02 1.55
C GLY A 148 -4.04 1.15 2.00
N ILE A 149 -3.94 0.48 3.15
CA ILE A 149 -4.96 -0.40 3.71
C ILE A 149 -5.17 -0.05 5.18
N ASN A 150 -6.41 0.24 5.56
CA ASN A 150 -6.79 0.45 6.95
C ASN A 150 -6.76 -0.90 7.69
N VAL A 151 -6.02 -0.99 8.80
CA VAL A 151 -5.84 -2.24 9.55
C VAL A 151 -6.46 -2.15 10.95
N GLU A 152 -6.12 -1.14 11.73
CA GLU A 152 -6.55 -0.98 13.13
C GLU A 152 -7.17 0.40 13.40
N MET A 153 -7.78 1.00 12.40
CA MET A 153 -8.42 2.32 12.59
C MET A 153 -9.65 2.22 13.48
N SER A 154 -9.77 3.06 14.49
CA SER A 154 -10.99 3.15 15.29
C SER A 154 -12.17 3.68 14.45
N LYS A 155 -13.40 3.49 14.95
CA LYS A 155 -14.60 3.99 14.25
C LYS A 155 -14.58 5.51 14.08
N GLU A 156 -13.96 6.22 15.03
CA GLU A 156 -13.82 7.68 15.04
C GLU A 156 -12.82 8.16 13.99
N GLN A 157 -11.77 7.36 13.73
CA GLN A 157 -10.75 7.63 12.72
C GLN A 157 -11.22 7.30 11.29
N LEU A 158 -12.17 6.37 11.17
CA LEU A 158 -12.71 6.00 9.87
C LEU A 158 -13.60 7.12 9.32
N GLN A 159 -13.25 7.64 8.17
CA GLN A 159 -14.14 8.53 7.41
C GLN A 159 -15.45 7.79 7.04
N ILE A 160 -16.54 8.54 6.85
CA ILE A 160 -17.83 7.95 6.45
C ILE A 160 -17.65 7.04 5.21
N GLY A 161 -18.19 5.83 5.30
CA GLY A 161 -18.08 4.83 4.22
C GLY A 161 -16.75 4.06 4.16
N ARG A 162 -15.90 4.14 5.18
CA ARG A 162 -14.68 3.35 5.29
C ARG A 162 -14.79 2.21 6.30
N ALA A 163 -13.95 1.21 6.13
CA ALA A 163 -13.74 0.07 7.04
C ALA A 163 -12.24 -0.19 7.23
N HIS A 164 -11.91 -1.04 8.19
CA HIS A 164 -10.57 -1.62 8.35
C HIS A 164 -10.64 -3.15 8.17
N VAL A 165 -9.50 -3.75 7.91
CA VAL A 165 -9.30 -5.20 7.75
C VAL A 165 -9.22 -5.88 9.11
#